data_d116735f22bc750fb3e2673cbc482685
#
_entry.id   d116735f22bc750fb3e2673cbc482685
#
_cell.length_a   1.000
_cell.length_b   1.000
_cell.length_c   1.000
_cell.angle_alpha   90.00
_cell.angle_beta   90.00
_cell.angle_gamma   90.00
#
_symmetry.space_group_name_H-M   'P 1'
#
loop_
_entity.id
_entity.type
_entity.pdbx_description
1 polymer ?
#
loop_
_entity_poly.entity_id
_entity_poly.type
_entity_poly.pdbx_seq_one_letter_code
_entity_poly.pdbx_strand_id
1 'polypeptide(L)'
;LALIHLCWQLATTALLAFRGGLSAPLAQAALGVFSLSWLGLVYLHCQAMDTPRHLGAALRRALGPDYRAGIPLERQRLLADHIEARYWLRPFHFKREGVRKHSHISYADAGKRNLLDIYHPLEPREGGFPVLLQVHGGAWMIGEKEQQALPLMYHMAQRGWLCVAINYRLSPKAAFPAHIIDVKKAIAWIREHIAEYGGNPDFIAITGGSAGGHLSSLAALTPNRQEWQPGFEQVDTTLQAAVPFYGVYDFLDRSEIRPEMSMQQLLADRVMQCTLQDNRPLWEAASPLDHISAAAPPMFVIQGTHDSLV
;
A
#
# COMPACT_ATOMS: atom_id res chain seq x y z
N LEU A 1 -7.02 13.01 6.64
CA LEU A 1 -8.49 12.89 6.51
C LEU A 1 -9.23 13.50 7.70
N ALA A 2 -8.78 13.29 8.95
CA ALA A 2 -9.47 13.80 10.14
C ALA A 2 -9.75 15.32 10.11
N LEU A 3 -8.74 16.13 9.72
CA LEU A 3 -8.94 17.60 9.59
C LEU A 3 -9.97 17.98 8.52
N ILE A 4 -10.04 17.25 7.41
CA ILE A 4 -11.01 17.53 6.34
C ILE A 4 -12.42 17.26 6.85
N HIS A 5 -12.61 16.14 7.55
CA HIS A 5 -13.88 15.83 8.19
C HIS A 5 -14.28 16.87 9.25
N LEU A 6 -13.31 17.30 10.06
CA LEU A 6 -13.54 18.34 11.05
C LEU A 6 -13.99 19.66 10.39
N CYS A 7 -13.27 20.13 9.36
CA CYS A 7 -13.62 21.34 8.64
C CYS A 7 -15.02 21.25 8.00
N TRP A 8 -15.35 20.11 7.40
CA TRP A 8 -16.66 19.87 6.81
C TRP A 8 -17.77 19.86 7.84
N GLN A 9 -17.60 19.17 8.95
CA GLN A 9 -18.57 19.13 10.05
C GLN A 9 -18.78 20.51 10.69
N LEU A 10 -17.70 21.25 10.91
CA LEU A 10 -17.78 22.62 11.44
C LEU A 10 -18.53 23.56 10.48
N ALA A 11 -18.23 23.50 9.17
CA ALA A 11 -18.88 24.34 8.16
C ALA A 11 -20.38 24.03 8.06
N THR A 12 -20.76 22.75 8.04
CA THR A 12 -22.18 22.34 7.99
C THR A 12 -22.93 22.74 9.25
N THR A 13 -22.32 22.58 10.43
CA THR A 13 -22.90 22.97 11.70
C THR A 13 -23.09 24.49 11.79
N ALA A 14 -22.08 25.27 11.34
CA ALA A 14 -22.18 26.74 11.29
C ALA A 14 -23.32 27.20 10.36
N LEU A 15 -23.47 26.55 9.20
CA LEU A 15 -24.58 26.83 8.28
C LEU A 15 -25.94 26.53 8.91
N LEU A 16 -26.09 25.41 9.61
CA LEU A 16 -27.32 25.06 10.35
C LEU A 16 -27.62 26.05 11.46
N ALA A 17 -26.60 26.47 12.22
CA ALA A 17 -26.73 27.47 13.26
C ALA A 17 -27.24 28.81 12.70
N PHE A 18 -26.62 29.27 11.59
CA PHE A 18 -27.02 30.49 10.90
C PHE A 18 -28.47 30.47 10.41
N ARG A 19 -28.97 29.29 10.02
CA ARG A 19 -30.38 29.09 9.62
C ARG A 19 -31.32 28.89 10.79
N GLY A 20 -30.89 29.06 12.05
CA GLY A 20 -31.69 28.84 13.24
C GLY A 20 -31.98 27.36 13.55
N GLY A 21 -31.32 26.42 12.86
CA GLY A 21 -31.56 24.97 13.01
C GLY A 21 -31.10 24.38 14.36
N LEU A 22 -30.39 25.15 15.21
CA LEU A 22 -29.93 24.69 16.54
C LEU A 22 -30.86 25.11 17.68
N SER A 23 -32.03 25.66 17.42
CA SER A 23 -32.97 26.10 18.45
C SER A 23 -33.74 24.96 19.11
N ALA A 24 -33.91 23.82 18.43
CA ALA A 24 -34.63 22.67 18.96
C ALA A 24 -33.77 21.86 19.96
N PRO A 25 -34.34 21.30 21.04
CA PRO A 25 -33.60 20.49 22.02
C PRO A 25 -32.83 19.31 21.41
N LEU A 26 -33.43 18.65 20.43
CA LEU A 26 -32.79 17.55 19.70
C LEU A 26 -31.54 18.01 18.93
N ALA A 27 -31.60 19.19 18.32
CA ALA A 27 -30.46 19.76 17.60
C ALA A 27 -29.31 20.15 18.54
N GLN A 28 -29.65 20.61 19.76
CA GLN A 28 -28.66 20.91 20.80
C GLN A 28 -27.99 19.60 21.32
N ALA A 29 -28.77 18.54 21.54
CA ALA A 29 -28.23 17.24 21.89
C ALA A 29 -27.31 16.68 20.79
N ALA A 30 -27.72 16.79 19.52
CA ALA A 30 -26.89 16.42 18.39
C ALA A 30 -25.57 17.23 18.32
N LEU A 31 -25.62 18.55 18.61
CA LEU A 31 -24.42 19.38 18.69
C LEU A 31 -23.44 18.88 19.77
N GLY A 32 -23.93 18.40 20.90
CA GLY A 32 -23.13 17.77 21.95
C GLY A 32 -22.38 16.54 21.43
N VAL A 33 -23.07 15.67 20.68
CA VAL A 33 -22.45 14.48 20.05
C VAL A 33 -21.41 14.89 18.99
N PHE A 34 -21.71 15.87 18.13
CA PHE A 34 -20.75 16.40 17.17
C PHE A 34 -19.52 17.01 17.84
N SER A 35 -19.70 17.73 18.97
CA SER A 35 -18.55 18.28 19.70
C SER A 35 -17.62 17.19 20.21
N LEU A 36 -18.14 16.08 20.72
CA LEU A 36 -17.34 14.91 21.09
C LEU A 36 -16.63 14.30 19.88
N SER A 37 -17.33 14.21 18.74
CA SER A 37 -16.72 13.75 17.47
C SER A 37 -15.55 14.66 17.03
N TRP A 38 -15.69 15.99 17.17
CA TRP A 38 -14.61 16.93 16.84
C TRP A 38 -13.39 16.74 17.71
N LEU A 39 -13.58 16.55 19.02
CA LEU A 39 -12.48 16.23 19.93
C LEU A 39 -11.79 14.92 19.54
N GLY A 40 -12.57 13.90 19.19
CA GLY A 40 -12.05 12.62 18.68
C GLY A 40 -11.25 12.80 17.40
N LEU A 41 -11.73 13.58 16.44
CA LEU A 41 -11.02 13.87 15.19
C LEU A 41 -9.71 14.62 15.41
N VAL A 42 -9.69 15.60 16.32
CA VAL A 42 -8.45 16.31 16.72
C VAL A 42 -7.48 15.34 17.36
N TYR A 43 -7.93 14.51 18.29
CA TYR A 43 -7.10 13.49 18.94
C TYR A 43 -6.47 12.53 17.91
N LEU A 44 -7.25 11.98 16.98
CA LEU A 44 -6.77 11.13 15.91
C LEU A 44 -5.76 11.85 15.00
N HIS A 45 -5.98 13.14 14.73
CA HIS A 45 -5.01 13.92 13.97
C HIS A 45 -3.69 14.07 14.72
N CYS A 46 -3.72 14.38 16.01
CA CYS A 46 -2.51 14.48 16.84
C CYS A 46 -1.75 13.15 16.89
N GLN A 47 -2.46 12.03 17.03
CA GLN A 47 -1.86 10.70 16.97
C GLN A 47 -1.18 10.43 15.61
N ALA A 48 -1.85 10.79 14.51
CA ALA A 48 -1.28 10.62 13.16
C ALA A 48 0.00 11.46 12.97
N MET A 49 0.10 12.64 13.60
CA MET A 49 1.29 13.49 13.56
C MET A 49 2.48 12.90 14.33
N ASP A 50 2.24 12.00 15.29
CA ASP A 50 3.30 11.29 16.04
C ASP A 50 3.83 10.02 15.31
N THR A 51 3.16 9.60 14.24
CA THR A 51 3.54 8.42 13.45
C THR A 51 5.01 8.42 12.99
N PRO A 52 5.60 9.53 12.47
CA PRO A 52 7.01 9.55 12.07
C PRO A 52 7.97 9.21 13.20
N ARG A 53 7.65 9.60 14.44
CA ARG A 53 8.44 9.29 15.63
C ARG A 53 8.43 7.78 15.91
N HIS A 54 7.27 7.13 15.85
CA HIS A 54 7.14 5.68 16.04
C HIS A 54 7.88 4.90 14.95
N LEU A 55 7.70 5.27 13.68
CA LEU A 55 8.40 4.65 12.56
C LEU A 55 9.91 4.83 12.67
N GLY A 56 10.38 6.05 13.00
CA GLY A 56 11.80 6.33 13.21
C GLY A 56 12.40 5.56 14.40
N ALA A 57 11.63 5.35 15.46
CA ALA A 57 12.07 4.53 16.60
C ALA A 57 12.19 3.05 16.21
N ALA A 58 11.24 2.52 15.43
CA ALA A 58 11.28 1.15 14.90
C ALA A 58 12.51 0.94 13.99
N LEU A 59 12.78 1.87 13.07
CA LEU A 59 13.96 1.81 12.20
C LEU A 59 15.27 1.85 13.00
N ARG A 60 15.40 2.75 14.00
CA ARG A 60 16.60 2.79 14.86
C ARG A 60 16.79 1.50 15.66
N ARG A 61 15.70 0.87 16.10
CA ARG A 61 15.77 -0.41 16.83
C ARG A 61 16.25 -1.55 15.92
N ALA A 62 15.79 -1.58 14.68
CA ALA A 62 16.11 -2.66 13.73
C ALA A 62 17.46 -2.49 13.05
N LEU A 63 17.85 -1.26 12.71
CA LEU A 63 19.03 -0.94 11.88
C LEU A 63 20.18 -0.33 12.67
N GLY A 64 19.98 -0.04 13.97
CA GLY A 64 20.94 0.66 14.80
C GLY A 64 20.69 2.18 14.84
N PRO A 65 21.20 2.88 15.90
CA PRO A 65 20.94 4.31 16.11
C PRO A 65 21.47 5.18 14.97
N ASP A 66 22.60 4.78 14.38
CA ASP A 66 23.34 5.56 13.38
C ASP A 66 23.07 5.10 11.93
N TYR A 67 21.97 4.36 11.67
CA TYR A 67 21.68 3.81 10.35
C TYR A 67 21.68 4.87 9.23
N ARG A 68 21.37 6.12 9.54
CA ARG A 68 21.41 7.24 8.58
C ARG A 68 22.82 7.59 8.12
N ALA A 69 23.84 7.33 8.94
CA ALA A 69 25.24 7.60 8.59
C ALA A 69 25.73 6.74 7.41
N GLY A 70 25.15 5.56 7.22
CA GLY A 70 25.40 4.69 6.07
C GLY A 70 24.72 5.16 4.77
N ILE A 71 23.85 6.17 4.82
CA ILE A 71 23.17 6.71 3.64
C ILE A 71 24.08 7.77 2.99
N PRO A 72 24.40 7.69 1.69
CA PRO A 72 25.18 8.72 1.01
C PRO A 72 24.58 10.12 1.18
N LEU A 73 25.41 11.14 1.38
CA LEU A 73 24.97 12.52 1.66
C LEU A 73 23.98 13.07 0.62
N GLU A 74 24.19 12.73 -0.65
CA GLU A 74 23.27 13.10 -1.75
C GLU A 74 21.86 12.57 -1.52
N ARG A 75 21.75 11.33 -1.00
CA ARG A 75 20.47 10.70 -0.71
C ARG A 75 19.87 11.18 0.61
N GLN A 76 20.70 11.52 1.60
CA GLN A 76 20.21 12.10 2.85
C GLN A 76 19.44 13.40 2.61
N ARG A 77 19.86 14.21 1.62
CA ARG A 77 19.17 15.46 1.23
C ARG A 77 17.76 15.22 0.64
N LEU A 78 17.50 14.01 0.14
CA LEU A 78 16.19 13.62 -0.40
C LEU A 78 15.24 13.09 0.69
N LEU A 79 15.75 12.82 1.91
CA LEU A 79 14.90 12.41 3.03
C LEU A 79 14.06 13.60 3.49
N ALA A 80 12.78 13.35 3.73
CA ALA A 80 11.87 14.34 4.31
C ALA A 80 11.44 13.87 5.69
N ASP A 81 11.66 14.70 6.67
CA ASP A 81 11.22 14.45 8.05
C ASP A 81 9.81 15.03 8.30
N HIS A 82 9.24 15.77 7.34
CA HIS A 82 7.90 16.37 7.47
C HIS A 82 7.20 16.50 6.11
N ILE A 83 5.89 16.57 6.16
CA ILE A 83 5.04 16.87 5.00
C ILE A 83 4.77 18.36 4.99
N GLU A 84 5.05 19.03 3.88
CA GLU A 84 4.82 20.46 3.72
C GLU A 84 3.34 20.80 3.87
N ALA A 85 3.02 21.92 4.56
CA ALA A 85 1.66 22.36 4.84
C ALA A 85 0.77 22.51 3.58
N ARG A 86 1.36 22.90 2.45
CA ARG A 86 0.63 23.02 1.16
C ARG A 86 -0.06 21.72 0.74
N TYR A 87 0.46 20.53 1.10
CA TYR A 87 -0.14 19.24 0.77
C TYR A 87 -1.31 18.89 1.68
N TRP A 88 -1.33 19.43 2.89
CA TRP A 88 -2.48 19.32 3.78
C TRP A 88 -3.64 20.20 3.30
N LEU A 89 -3.34 21.38 2.76
CA LEU A 89 -4.35 22.33 2.26
C LEU A 89 -4.94 21.90 0.91
N ARG A 90 -4.24 21.07 0.14
CA ARG A 90 -4.68 20.56 -1.17
C ARG A 90 -4.61 19.04 -1.24
N PRO A 91 -5.41 18.32 -0.44
CA PRO A 91 -5.28 16.87 -0.23
C PRO A 91 -5.58 16.02 -1.48
N PHE A 92 -6.25 16.59 -2.48
CA PHE A 92 -6.58 15.92 -3.75
C PHE A 92 -5.66 16.33 -4.92
N HIS A 93 -4.69 17.21 -4.67
CA HIS A 93 -3.70 17.60 -5.67
C HIS A 93 -2.43 16.76 -5.54
N PHE A 94 -2.39 15.63 -6.22
CA PHE A 94 -1.30 14.65 -6.10
C PHE A 94 -0.11 14.95 -7.01
N LYS A 95 -0.33 15.58 -8.19
CA LYS A 95 0.73 15.87 -9.16
C LYS A 95 1.86 16.68 -8.52
N ARG A 96 3.09 16.36 -8.90
CA ARG A 96 4.30 17.06 -8.45
C ARG A 96 5.08 17.56 -9.67
N GLU A 97 5.64 18.76 -9.53
CA GLU A 97 6.60 19.28 -10.53
C GLU A 97 7.80 18.36 -10.62
N GLY A 98 8.36 18.22 -11.82
CA GLY A 98 9.51 17.36 -12.06
C GLY A 98 9.19 15.88 -12.15
N VAL A 99 7.91 15.47 -12.12
CA VAL A 99 7.49 14.06 -12.26
C VAL A 99 6.72 13.86 -13.54
N ARG A 100 7.17 12.89 -14.36
CA ARG A 100 6.47 12.42 -15.55
C ARG A 100 5.66 11.17 -15.21
N LYS A 101 4.48 11.05 -15.83
CA LYS A 101 3.63 9.86 -15.73
C LYS A 101 3.46 9.23 -17.13
N HIS A 102 3.68 7.93 -17.23
CA HIS A 102 3.25 7.10 -18.34
C HIS A 102 2.11 6.20 -17.85
N SER A 103 1.03 6.11 -18.62
CA SER A 103 -0.20 5.44 -18.18
C SER A 103 -0.59 4.31 -19.10
N HIS A 104 -1.28 3.30 -18.52
CA HIS A 104 -1.93 2.22 -19.25
C HIS A 104 -0.97 1.37 -20.10
N ILE A 105 0.23 1.13 -19.60
CA ILE A 105 1.20 0.22 -20.22
C ILE A 105 0.77 -1.21 -19.90
N SER A 106 0.65 -2.06 -20.92
CA SER A 106 0.34 -3.47 -20.72
C SER A 106 1.57 -4.24 -20.26
N TYR A 107 1.45 -5.03 -19.19
CA TYR A 107 2.53 -5.90 -18.73
C TYR A 107 2.21 -7.40 -18.89
N ALA A 108 0.97 -7.74 -19.26
CA ALA A 108 0.51 -9.08 -19.59
C ALA A 108 -0.85 -9.03 -20.31
N ASP A 109 -1.49 -10.16 -20.49
CA ASP A 109 -2.58 -10.42 -21.42
C ASP A 109 -4.01 -10.33 -20.84
N ALA A 110 -4.17 -9.99 -19.54
CA ALA A 110 -5.50 -9.86 -18.93
C ALA A 110 -6.17 -8.48 -19.16
N GLY A 111 -5.83 -7.79 -20.26
CA GLY A 111 -6.41 -6.51 -20.65
C GLY A 111 -6.22 -5.44 -19.55
N LYS A 112 -7.30 -4.73 -19.21
CA LYS A 112 -7.20 -3.66 -18.19
C LYS A 112 -6.67 -4.12 -16.83
N ARG A 113 -6.74 -5.41 -16.52
CA ARG A 113 -6.25 -5.97 -15.26
C ARG A 113 -4.75 -6.23 -15.25
N ASN A 114 -4.11 -6.17 -16.40
CA ASN A 114 -2.64 -6.21 -16.51
C ASN A 114 -2.07 -4.90 -17.07
N LEU A 115 -2.63 -3.76 -16.67
CA LEU A 115 -2.09 -2.43 -16.96
C LEU A 115 -1.31 -1.90 -15.77
N LEU A 116 -0.24 -1.17 -16.06
CA LEU A 116 0.54 -0.43 -15.09
C LEU A 116 0.68 1.05 -15.48
N ASP A 117 1.00 1.88 -14.48
CA ASP A 117 1.42 3.27 -14.64
C ASP A 117 2.81 3.46 -14.06
N ILE A 118 3.62 4.28 -14.71
CA ILE A 118 4.98 4.64 -14.27
C ILE A 118 5.03 6.11 -13.91
N TYR A 119 5.64 6.42 -12.77
CA TYR A 119 5.92 7.77 -12.30
C TYR A 119 7.41 7.90 -12.06
N HIS A 120 8.09 8.84 -12.74
CA HIS A 120 9.54 8.99 -12.62
C HIS A 120 9.98 10.44 -12.69
N PRO A 121 11.17 10.81 -12.16
CA PRO A 121 11.74 12.12 -12.34
C PRO A 121 11.97 12.45 -13.82
N LEU A 122 11.94 13.75 -14.18
CA LEU A 122 12.26 14.19 -15.54
C LEU A 122 13.74 14.05 -15.87
N GLU A 123 14.59 14.38 -14.90
CA GLU A 123 16.04 14.35 -15.07
C GLU A 123 16.57 12.92 -14.94
N PRO A 124 17.33 12.43 -15.89
CA PRO A 124 17.90 11.09 -15.84
C PRO A 124 18.92 10.96 -14.69
N ARG A 125 19.18 9.74 -14.28
CA ARG A 125 20.15 9.40 -13.24
C ARG A 125 21.10 8.32 -13.74
N GLU A 126 22.39 8.50 -13.48
CA GLU A 126 23.39 7.46 -13.70
C GLU A 126 23.10 6.22 -12.84
N GLY A 127 23.17 5.03 -13.42
CA GLY A 127 22.82 3.76 -12.78
C GLY A 127 21.31 3.53 -12.59
N GLY A 128 20.45 4.40 -13.11
CA GLY A 128 19.01 4.28 -13.05
C GLY A 128 18.41 4.62 -11.68
N PHE A 129 17.09 4.83 -11.64
CA PHE A 129 16.33 5.05 -10.42
C PHE A 129 16.00 3.74 -9.73
N PRO A 130 16.07 3.63 -8.39
CA PRO A 130 15.50 2.51 -7.67
C PRO A 130 13.98 2.43 -7.97
N VAL A 131 13.46 1.21 -8.13
CA VAL A 131 12.06 0.98 -8.49
C VAL A 131 11.23 0.69 -7.26
N LEU A 132 10.08 1.35 -7.14
CA LEU A 132 9.04 1.06 -6.15
C LEU A 132 7.80 0.51 -6.84
N LEU A 133 7.53 -0.78 -6.66
CA LEU A 133 6.32 -1.43 -7.16
C LEU A 133 5.20 -1.29 -6.14
N GLN A 134 4.07 -0.68 -6.53
CA GLN A 134 2.89 -0.50 -5.70
C GLN A 134 1.76 -1.42 -6.16
N VAL A 135 1.20 -2.18 -5.21
CA VAL A 135 0.06 -3.07 -5.39
C VAL A 135 -1.13 -2.53 -4.62
N HIS A 136 -2.25 -2.26 -5.31
CA HIS A 136 -3.42 -1.69 -4.65
C HIS A 136 -4.14 -2.71 -3.75
N GLY A 137 -4.85 -2.23 -2.72
CA GLY A 137 -5.77 -3.01 -1.90
C GLY A 137 -7.16 -3.14 -2.53
N GLY A 138 -8.13 -3.58 -1.73
CA GLY A 138 -9.53 -3.73 -2.12
C GLY A 138 -10.04 -5.15 -2.02
N ALA A 139 -9.64 -5.88 -0.97
CA ALA A 139 -10.07 -7.24 -0.66
C ALA A 139 -9.92 -8.21 -1.85
N TRP A 140 -8.94 -8.00 -2.72
CA TRP A 140 -8.69 -8.74 -3.98
C TRP A 140 -9.86 -8.68 -4.99
N MET A 141 -10.94 -7.94 -4.69
CA MET A 141 -12.17 -7.89 -5.50
C MET A 141 -12.38 -6.57 -6.21
N ILE A 142 -11.88 -5.48 -5.66
CA ILE A 142 -12.05 -4.12 -6.19
C ILE A 142 -10.72 -3.38 -6.20
N GLY A 143 -10.71 -2.21 -6.81
CA GLY A 143 -9.55 -1.32 -6.83
C GLY A 143 -8.91 -1.21 -8.21
N GLU A 144 -8.12 -0.16 -8.34
CA GLU A 144 -7.33 0.16 -9.52
C GLU A 144 -6.05 0.92 -9.12
N LYS A 145 -5.02 0.79 -9.96
CA LYS A 145 -3.70 1.41 -9.80
C LYS A 145 -3.73 2.93 -9.56
N GLU A 146 -4.81 3.60 -10.00
CA GLU A 146 -4.95 5.06 -9.88
C GLU A 146 -5.74 5.49 -8.62
N GLN A 147 -6.32 4.55 -7.87
CA GLN A 147 -7.18 4.89 -6.73
C GLN A 147 -6.43 4.96 -5.40
N GLN A 148 -5.29 4.30 -5.29
CA GLN A 148 -4.54 4.21 -4.04
C GLN A 148 -3.08 4.64 -4.24
N ALA A 149 -2.47 5.11 -3.14
CA ALA A 149 -1.06 5.47 -3.06
C ALA A 149 -0.57 6.56 -4.04
N LEU A 150 -1.44 7.29 -4.75
CA LEU A 150 -1.01 8.38 -5.64
C LEU A 150 -0.11 9.41 -4.94
N PRO A 151 -0.41 9.87 -3.70
CA PRO A 151 0.49 10.74 -2.95
C PRO A 151 1.88 10.14 -2.78
N LEU A 152 1.96 8.84 -2.48
CA LEU A 152 3.23 8.11 -2.32
C LEU A 152 3.98 8.03 -3.66
N MET A 153 3.30 7.69 -4.75
CA MET A 153 3.92 7.57 -6.08
C MET A 153 4.58 8.89 -6.50
N TYR A 154 3.85 10.00 -6.43
CA TYR A 154 4.40 11.30 -6.78
C TYR A 154 5.48 11.78 -5.81
N HIS A 155 5.31 11.52 -4.50
CA HIS A 155 6.30 11.89 -3.49
C HIS A 155 7.63 11.14 -3.68
N MET A 156 7.58 9.84 -3.91
CA MET A 156 8.77 9.03 -4.11
C MET A 156 9.45 9.35 -5.45
N ALA A 157 8.65 9.54 -6.51
CA ALA A 157 9.19 9.95 -7.79
C ALA A 157 9.92 11.30 -7.71
N GLN A 158 9.35 12.30 -7.02
CA GLN A 158 10.04 13.59 -6.79
C GLN A 158 11.35 13.42 -6.00
N ARG A 159 11.52 12.32 -5.27
CA ARG A 159 12.70 11.99 -4.47
C ARG A 159 13.64 10.99 -5.12
N GLY A 160 13.55 10.85 -6.44
CA GLY A 160 14.51 10.06 -7.21
C GLY A 160 14.22 8.57 -7.21
N TRP A 161 12.95 8.16 -7.08
CA TRP A 161 12.48 6.82 -7.33
C TRP A 161 11.71 6.75 -8.65
N LEU A 162 11.72 5.61 -9.29
CA LEU A 162 10.78 5.26 -10.33
C LEU A 162 9.69 4.40 -9.70
N CYS A 163 8.46 4.88 -9.74
CA CYS A 163 7.34 4.18 -9.09
C CYS A 163 6.44 3.54 -10.15
N VAL A 164 6.09 2.28 -9.95
CA VAL A 164 5.21 1.50 -10.82
C VAL A 164 3.98 1.11 -10.01
N ALA A 165 2.79 1.52 -10.48
CA ALA A 165 1.51 1.12 -9.88
C ALA A 165 0.79 0.16 -10.83
N ILE A 166 0.37 -1.01 -10.34
CA ILE A 166 -0.22 -2.06 -11.16
C ILE A 166 -1.68 -2.32 -10.86
N ASN A 167 -2.44 -2.71 -11.89
CA ASN A 167 -3.65 -3.49 -11.74
C ASN A 167 -3.29 -4.97 -11.69
N TYR A 168 -4.17 -5.79 -11.15
CA TYR A 168 -4.08 -7.25 -11.18
C TYR A 168 -5.49 -7.84 -11.31
N ARG A 169 -5.62 -9.10 -11.73
CA ARG A 169 -6.91 -9.78 -11.83
C ARG A 169 -7.61 -9.83 -10.49
N LEU A 170 -8.92 -9.66 -10.50
CA LEU A 170 -9.74 -9.55 -9.29
C LEU A 170 -10.72 -10.70 -9.15
N SER A 171 -10.96 -11.08 -7.91
CA SER A 171 -12.00 -12.01 -7.50
C SER A 171 -13.40 -11.36 -7.67
N PRO A 172 -14.48 -12.16 -7.85
CA PRO A 172 -14.47 -13.62 -7.96
C PRO A 172 -14.17 -14.12 -9.37
N LYS A 173 -13.92 -13.23 -10.36
CA LYS A 173 -13.60 -13.63 -11.73
C LYS A 173 -12.28 -14.38 -11.85
N ALA A 174 -11.36 -14.12 -10.93
CA ALA A 174 -10.10 -14.84 -10.78
C ALA A 174 -9.95 -15.29 -9.32
N ALA A 175 -9.58 -16.56 -9.12
CA ALA A 175 -9.26 -17.09 -7.80
C ALA A 175 -7.74 -17.01 -7.52
N PHE A 176 -7.34 -17.13 -6.27
CA PHE A 176 -5.94 -17.38 -5.93
C PHE A 176 -5.48 -18.70 -6.60
N PRO A 177 -4.29 -18.74 -7.21
CA PRO A 177 -3.17 -17.80 -7.14
C PRO A 177 -3.09 -16.75 -8.27
N ALA A 178 -4.14 -16.50 -9.03
CA ALA A 178 -4.09 -15.57 -10.18
C ALA A 178 -3.56 -14.17 -9.80
N HIS A 179 -3.88 -13.68 -8.60
CA HIS A 179 -3.46 -12.38 -8.10
C HIS A 179 -1.93 -12.28 -7.94
N ILE A 180 -1.33 -13.27 -7.28
CA ILE A 180 0.13 -13.31 -7.08
C ILE A 180 0.89 -13.57 -8.37
N ILE A 181 0.34 -14.37 -9.29
CA ILE A 181 0.90 -14.57 -10.62
C ILE A 181 0.99 -13.24 -11.37
N ASP A 182 -0.04 -12.40 -11.31
CA ASP A 182 -0.03 -11.10 -11.97
C ASP A 182 1.00 -10.15 -11.35
N VAL A 183 1.16 -10.14 -10.02
CA VAL A 183 2.22 -9.37 -9.36
C VAL A 183 3.60 -9.83 -9.83
N LYS A 184 3.84 -11.14 -9.94
CA LYS A 184 5.11 -11.68 -10.44
C LYS A 184 5.33 -11.39 -11.93
N LYS A 185 4.29 -11.42 -12.76
CA LYS A 185 4.36 -10.95 -14.16
C LYS A 185 4.76 -9.47 -14.25
N ALA A 186 4.24 -8.63 -13.35
CA ALA A 186 4.63 -7.23 -13.30
C ALA A 186 6.11 -7.05 -12.87
N ILE A 187 6.61 -7.87 -11.93
CA ILE A 187 8.03 -7.88 -11.56
C ILE A 187 8.88 -8.30 -12.77
N ALA A 188 8.48 -9.35 -13.48
CA ALA A 188 9.17 -9.81 -14.69
C ALA A 188 9.22 -8.71 -15.77
N TRP A 189 8.09 -8.03 -16.01
CA TRP A 189 8.03 -6.89 -16.93
C TRP A 189 8.97 -5.76 -16.50
N ILE A 190 9.03 -5.44 -15.20
CA ILE A 190 9.95 -4.42 -14.67
C ILE A 190 11.41 -4.81 -14.94
N ARG A 191 11.78 -6.08 -14.69
CA ARG A 191 13.14 -6.57 -14.99
C ARG A 191 13.53 -6.37 -16.44
N GLU A 192 12.61 -6.60 -17.36
CA GLU A 192 12.86 -6.54 -18.80
C GLU A 192 12.83 -5.12 -19.37
N HIS A 193 11.90 -4.27 -18.91
CA HIS A 193 11.57 -3.02 -19.62
C HIS A 193 11.86 -1.73 -18.83
N ILE A 194 12.03 -1.79 -17.51
CA ILE A 194 12.05 -0.55 -16.71
C ILE A 194 13.25 0.36 -17.01
N ALA A 195 14.34 -0.21 -17.56
CA ALA A 195 15.51 0.56 -17.98
C ALA A 195 15.17 1.56 -19.10
N GLU A 196 14.20 1.27 -19.96
CA GLU A 196 13.71 2.17 -21.03
C GLU A 196 13.13 3.48 -20.45
N TYR A 197 12.67 3.43 -19.19
CA TYR A 197 12.11 4.55 -18.44
C TYR A 197 13.12 5.15 -17.44
N GLY A 198 14.36 4.69 -17.46
CA GLY A 198 15.42 5.14 -16.55
C GLY A 198 15.42 4.47 -15.17
N GLY A 199 14.71 3.35 -15.01
CA GLY A 199 14.71 2.55 -13.78
C GLY A 199 15.88 1.57 -13.73
N ASN A 200 16.32 1.22 -12.53
CA ASN A 200 17.28 0.15 -12.32
C ASN A 200 16.53 -1.18 -12.13
N PRO A 201 16.60 -2.12 -13.09
CA PRO A 201 15.92 -3.40 -13.00
C PRO A 201 16.40 -4.28 -11.84
N ASP A 202 17.61 -4.03 -11.32
CA ASP A 202 18.22 -4.84 -10.25
C ASP A 202 17.85 -4.35 -8.83
N PHE A 203 17.16 -3.21 -8.72
CA PHE A 203 16.71 -2.69 -7.44
C PHE A 203 15.20 -2.43 -7.44
N ILE A 204 14.44 -3.40 -6.96
CA ILE A 204 12.97 -3.34 -6.88
C ILE A 204 12.54 -3.51 -5.42
N ALA A 205 11.93 -2.48 -4.85
CA ALA A 205 11.20 -2.58 -3.59
C ALA A 205 9.70 -2.69 -3.89
N ILE A 206 8.95 -3.38 -3.02
CA ILE A 206 7.50 -3.55 -3.18
C ILE A 206 6.73 -2.97 -2.00
N THR A 207 5.55 -2.43 -2.27
CA THR A 207 4.62 -1.89 -1.26
C THR A 207 3.17 -2.10 -1.68
N GLY A 208 2.29 -2.06 -0.70
CA GLY A 208 0.85 -2.15 -0.92
C GLY A 208 0.10 -2.13 0.40
N GLY A 209 -1.20 -1.83 0.37
CA GLY A 209 -2.05 -1.79 1.55
C GLY A 209 -3.15 -2.87 1.51
N SER A 210 -3.54 -3.44 2.65
CA SER A 210 -4.60 -4.44 2.77
C SER A 210 -4.32 -5.67 1.86
N ALA A 211 -5.20 -6.02 0.94
CA ALA A 211 -4.95 -7.06 -0.07
C ALA A 211 -3.63 -6.82 -0.85
N GLY A 212 -3.26 -5.56 -1.11
CA GLY A 212 -1.96 -5.21 -1.70
C GLY A 212 -0.80 -5.44 -0.73
N GLY A 213 -0.99 -5.23 0.56
CA GLY A 213 -0.02 -5.56 1.60
C GLY A 213 0.23 -7.07 1.70
N HIS A 214 -0.84 -7.86 1.63
CA HIS A 214 -0.76 -9.32 1.50
C HIS A 214 0.07 -9.73 0.27
N LEU A 215 -0.32 -9.26 -0.94
CA LEU A 215 0.34 -9.64 -2.19
C LEU A 215 1.81 -9.17 -2.24
N SER A 216 2.10 -7.99 -1.68
CA SER A 216 3.47 -7.47 -1.58
C SER A 216 4.33 -8.35 -0.67
N SER A 217 3.80 -8.77 0.48
CA SER A 217 4.50 -9.66 1.40
C SER A 217 4.70 -11.05 0.77
N LEU A 218 3.66 -11.59 0.17
CA LEU A 218 3.72 -12.91 -0.45
C LEU A 218 4.72 -12.93 -1.62
N ALA A 219 4.75 -11.88 -2.47
CA ALA A 219 5.72 -11.77 -3.54
C ALA A 219 7.16 -11.71 -3.01
N ALA A 220 7.40 -10.93 -1.95
CA ALA A 220 8.71 -10.77 -1.34
C ALA A 220 9.23 -12.05 -0.67
N LEU A 221 8.34 -12.84 -0.06
CA LEU A 221 8.68 -14.06 0.66
C LEU A 221 8.73 -15.31 -0.23
N THR A 222 8.28 -15.23 -1.47
CA THR A 222 8.24 -16.35 -2.41
C THR A 222 8.95 -16.03 -3.74
N PRO A 223 10.21 -15.54 -3.70
CA PRO A 223 10.95 -15.30 -4.94
C PRO A 223 11.08 -16.58 -5.76
N ASN A 224 11.04 -16.47 -7.08
CA ASN A 224 11.34 -17.53 -8.05
C ASN A 224 10.50 -18.82 -7.85
N ARG A 225 9.30 -18.71 -7.26
CA ARG A 225 8.40 -19.84 -7.09
C ARG A 225 7.75 -20.17 -8.44
N GLN A 226 8.22 -21.23 -9.08
CA GLN A 226 7.85 -21.62 -10.44
C GLN A 226 6.34 -21.83 -10.65
N GLU A 227 5.64 -22.39 -9.66
CA GLU A 227 4.19 -22.59 -9.69
C GLU A 227 3.40 -21.29 -9.90
N TRP A 228 3.99 -20.15 -9.56
CA TRP A 228 3.39 -18.82 -9.70
C TRP A 228 4.06 -17.99 -10.80
N GLN A 229 4.87 -18.63 -11.61
CA GLN A 229 5.54 -18.02 -12.77
C GLN A 229 5.27 -18.78 -14.09
N PRO A 230 4.00 -19.17 -14.39
CA PRO A 230 3.71 -19.97 -15.58
C PRO A 230 4.07 -19.21 -16.87
N GLY A 231 4.98 -19.81 -17.66
CA GLY A 231 5.49 -19.23 -18.91
C GLY A 231 6.63 -18.22 -18.75
N PHE A 232 7.06 -17.95 -17.49
CA PHE A 232 8.22 -17.10 -17.18
C PHE A 232 9.01 -17.63 -15.98
N GLU A 233 9.09 -18.93 -15.82
CA GLU A 233 9.67 -19.65 -14.68
C GLU A 233 11.14 -19.32 -14.45
N GLN A 234 11.85 -18.89 -15.51
CA GLN A 234 13.27 -18.56 -15.46
C GLN A 234 13.56 -17.11 -15.08
N VAL A 235 12.52 -16.27 -15.00
CA VAL A 235 12.70 -14.86 -14.68
C VAL A 235 12.90 -14.69 -13.18
N ASP A 236 13.92 -13.92 -12.81
CA ASP A 236 14.18 -13.56 -11.42
C ASP A 236 13.12 -12.61 -10.87
N THR A 237 12.35 -13.07 -9.88
CA THR A 237 11.34 -12.27 -9.17
C THR A 237 11.75 -11.88 -7.76
N THR A 238 13.06 -11.89 -7.44
CA THR A 238 13.59 -11.42 -6.15
C THR A 238 13.33 -9.92 -5.98
N LEU A 239 13.19 -9.49 -4.73
CA LEU A 239 12.95 -8.11 -4.35
C LEU A 239 13.96 -7.68 -3.30
N GLN A 240 14.42 -6.43 -3.34
CA GLN A 240 15.42 -5.89 -2.43
C GLN A 240 14.85 -5.41 -1.10
N ALA A 241 13.55 -5.09 -1.06
CA ALA A 241 12.85 -4.73 0.17
C ALA A 241 11.33 -4.83 -0.01
N ALA A 242 10.61 -4.97 1.12
CA ALA A 242 9.14 -4.86 1.13
C ALA A 242 8.66 -3.94 2.26
N VAL A 243 7.69 -3.08 1.94
CA VAL A 243 7.05 -2.17 2.91
C VAL A 243 5.53 -2.36 2.82
N PRO A 244 5.00 -3.47 3.35
CA PRO A 244 3.57 -3.73 3.34
C PRO A 244 2.85 -2.96 4.44
N PHE A 245 1.66 -2.45 4.13
CA PHE A 245 0.78 -1.75 5.05
C PHE A 245 -0.45 -2.61 5.35
N TYR A 246 -0.74 -2.84 6.62
CA TYR A 246 -1.96 -3.51 7.10
C TYR A 246 -2.41 -4.66 6.18
N GLY A 247 -1.50 -5.59 5.90
CA GLY A 247 -1.77 -6.76 5.07
C GLY A 247 -2.39 -7.92 5.85
N VAL A 248 -3.09 -8.79 5.14
CA VAL A 248 -3.53 -10.08 5.70
C VAL A 248 -2.37 -11.07 5.60
N TYR A 249 -1.71 -11.35 6.72
CA TYR A 249 -0.48 -12.18 6.72
C TYR A 249 -0.74 -13.65 7.05
N ASP A 250 -1.86 -13.96 7.69
CA ASP A 250 -2.30 -15.32 7.99
C ASP A 250 -3.73 -15.57 7.49
N PHE A 251 -3.88 -16.31 6.40
CA PHE A 251 -5.20 -16.65 5.84
C PHE A 251 -5.95 -17.66 6.72
N LEU A 252 -5.22 -18.45 7.51
CA LEU A 252 -5.80 -19.47 8.38
C LEU A 252 -6.32 -18.89 9.70
N ASP A 253 -5.92 -17.64 10.05
CA ASP A 253 -6.25 -17.00 11.33
C ASP A 253 -5.91 -17.85 12.56
N ARG A 254 -4.68 -18.40 12.57
CA ARG A 254 -4.22 -19.33 13.62
C ARG A 254 -4.20 -18.71 15.02
N SER A 255 -4.12 -17.39 15.08
CA SER A 255 -4.12 -16.63 16.33
C SER A 255 -5.52 -16.24 16.80
N GLU A 256 -6.56 -16.55 16.03
CA GLU A 256 -7.97 -16.27 16.33
C GLU A 256 -8.22 -14.78 16.73
N ILE A 257 -7.48 -13.87 16.11
CA ILE A 257 -7.54 -12.43 16.42
C ILE A 257 -8.61 -11.69 15.63
N ARG A 258 -9.16 -12.30 14.59
CA ARG A 258 -10.21 -11.68 13.78
C ARG A 258 -11.58 -11.97 14.37
N PRO A 259 -12.42 -10.93 14.50
CA PRO A 259 -13.80 -11.14 14.90
C PRO A 259 -14.51 -12.06 13.88
N GLU A 260 -15.20 -13.01 14.41
CA GLU A 260 -15.89 -14.14 13.77
C GLU A 260 -16.18 -14.05 12.27
N MET A 261 -15.76 -15.09 11.55
CA MET A 261 -16.27 -15.59 10.24
C MET A 261 -16.28 -14.69 9.01
N SER A 262 -16.32 -13.36 9.11
CA SER A 262 -16.52 -12.52 7.92
C SER A 262 -15.35 -12.53 6.93
N MET A 263 -14.10 -12.49 7.42
CA MET A 263 -12.92 -12.51 6.55
C MET A 263 -12.69 -13.91 6.00
N GLN A 264 -12.77 -14.95 6.83
CA GLN A 264 -12.53 -16.31 6.40
C GLN A 264 -13.58 -16.78 5.40
N GLN A 265 -14.85 -16.40 5.60
CA GLN A 265 -15.91 -16.68 4.63
C GLN A 265 -15.72 -15.90 3.33
N LEU A 266 -15.36 -14.62 3.40
CA LEU A 266 -15.03 -13.83 2.20
C LEU A 266 -13.87 -14.46 1.41
N LEU A 267 -12.82 -14.89 2.12
CA LEU A 267 -11.70 -15.59 1.48
C LEU A 267 -12.17 -16.87 0.80
N ALA A 268 -12.93 -17.72 1.50
CA ALA A 268 -13.42 -18.98 0.97
C ALA A 268 -14.32 -18.79 -0.25
N ASP A 269 -15.31 -17.89 -0.15
CA ASP A 269 -16.35 -17.73 -1.18
C ASP A 269 -15.85 -16.97 -2.41
N ARG A 270 -14.93 -16.04 -2.23
CA ARG A 270 -14.56 -15.07 -3.29
C ARG A 270 -13.14 -15.21 -3.79
N VAL A 271 -12.17 -15.35 -2.87
CA VAL A 271 -10.74 -15.24 -3.20
C VAL A 271 -10.13 -16.61 -3.48
N MET A 272 -10.34 -17.56 -2.58
CA MET A 272 -9.81 -18.92 -2.70
C MET A 272 -10.74 -19.82 -3.54
N GLN A 273 -12.04 -19.56 -3.48
CA GLN A 273 -13.12 -20.35 -4.10
C GLN A 273 -13.12 -21.83 -3.68
N CYS A 274 -12.64 -22.06 -2.48
CA CYS A 274 -12.68 -23.34 -1.75
C CYS A 274 -12.60 -23.05 -0.26
N THR A 275 -13.10 -23.98 0.57
CA THR A 275 -12.97 -23.84 2.02
C THR A 275 -11.56 -24.24 2.50
N LEU A 276 -11.20 -23.82 3.72
CA LEU A 276 -9.95 -24.24 4.35
C LEU A 276 -9.90 -25.78 4.51
N GLN A 277 -11.03 -26.40 4.79
CA GLN A 277 -11.14 -27.85 4.94
C GLN A 277 -10.93 -28.60 3.61
N ASP A 278 -11.41 -28.01 2.49
CA ASP A 278 -11.28 -28.63 1.18
C ASP A 278 -9.85 -28.59 0.63
N ASN A 279 -9.12 -27.50 0.91
CA ASN A 279 -7.77 -27.31 0.34
C ASN A 279 -6.85 -26.51 1.27
N ARG A 280 -6.57 -27.07 2.43
CA ARG A 280 -5.65 -26.46 3.40
C ARG A 280 -4.29 -26.08 2.81
N PRO A 281 -3.63 -26.92 1.95
CA PRO A 281 -2.34 -26.54 1.35
C PRO A 281 -2.40 -25.24 0.51
N LEU A 282 -3.50 -24.99 -0.18
CA LEU A 282 -3.67 -23.75 -0.94
C LEU A 282 -3.79 -22.53 -0.02
N TRP A 283 -4.46 -22.66 1.13
CA TRP A 283 -4.59 -21.60 2.12
C TRP A 283 -3.26 -21.30 2.81
N GLU A 284 -2.49 -22.33 3.14
CA GLU A 284 -1.12 -22.21 3.64
C GLU A 284 -0.23 -21.53 2.59
N ALA A 285 -0.31 -21.94 1.34
CA ALA A 285 0.41 -21.29 0.24
C ALA A 285 0.04 -19.83 0.06
N ALA A 286 -1.20 -19.44 0.37
CA ALA A 286 -1.65 -18.04 0.32
C ALA A 286 -1.23 -17.21 1.54
N SER A 287 -0.79 -17.83 2.62
CA SER A 287 -0.42 -17.12 3.87
C SER A 287 1.04 -16.68 3.86
N PRO A 288 1.37 -15.39 3.84
CA PRO A 288 2.76 -14.92 3.95
C PRO A 288 3.54 -15.49 5.13
N LEU A 289 2.90 -15.74 6.27
CA LEU A 289 3.55 -16.31 7.45
C LEU A 289 4.18 -17.69 7.19
N ASP A 290 3.62 -18.49 6.28
CA ASP A 290 4.14 -19.83 5.95
C ASP A 290 5.42 -19.79 5.08
N HIS A 291 5.81 -18.61 4.60
CA HIS A 291 6.98 -18.43 3.73
C HIS A 291 8.12 -17.65 4.37
N ILE A 292 8.02 -17.36 5.68
CA ILE A 292 9.09 -16.64 6.38
C ILE A 292 10.35 -17.54 6.44
N SER A 293 11.46 -17.00 5.96
CA SER A 293 12.75 -17.69 5.95
C SER A 293 13.91 -16.73 6.18
N ALA A 294 15.10 -17.26 6.44
CA ALA A 294 16.31 -16.43 6.55
C ALA A 294 16.72 -15.74 5.23
N ALA A 295 16.17 -16.18 4.10
CA ALA A 295 16.40 -15.58 2.79
C ALA A 295 15.39 -14.44 2.46
N ALA A 296 14.46 -14.12 3.37
CA ALA A 296 13.53 -13.03 3.18
C ALA A 296 14.28 -11.68 3.04
N PRO A 297 13.87 -10.82 2.10
CA PRO A 297 14.46 -9.49 2.00
C PRO A 297 14.11 -8.66 3.25
N PRO A 298 14.81 -7.55 3.49
CA PRO A 298 14.41 -6.59 4.52
C PRO A 298 12.95 -6.19 4.37
N MET A 299 12.18 -6.32 5.47
CA MET A 299 10.75 -5.97 5.49
C MET A 299 10.47 -4.94 6.58
N PHE A 300 9.69 -3.91 6.23
CA PHE A 300 9.18 -2.94 7.18
C PHE A 300 7.66 -2.97 7.19
N VAL A 301 7.10 -3.81 8.06
CA VAL A 301 5.65 -4.02 8.18
C VAL A 301 5.04 -2.87 8.98
N ILE A 302 4.00 -2.24 8.44
CA ILE A 302 3.28 -1.14 9.08
C ILE A 302 1.84 -1.59 9.34
N GLN A 303 1.47 -1.67 10.62
CA GLN A 303 0.15 -2.12 11.08
C GLN A 303 -0.40 -1.18 12.14
N GLY A 304 -1.69 -0.88 12.09
CA GLY A 304 -2.39 -0.14 13.12
C GLY A 304 -2.70 -1.03 14.33
N THR A 305 -2.48 -0.53 15.54
CA THR A 305 -2.74 -1.29 16.78
C THR A 305 -4.23 -1.54 17.04
N HIS A 306 -5.11 -0.80 16.37
CA HIS A 306 -6.57 -0.92 16.47
C HIS A 306 -7.19 -1.37 15.15
N ASP A 307 -6.40 -1.98 14.27
CA ASP A 307 -6.94 -2.56 13.05
C ASP A 307 -7.74 -3.82 13.42
N SER A 308 -9.05 -3.76 13.17
CA SER A 308 -9.97 -4.86 13.45
C SER A 308 -10.42 -5.59 12.17
N LEU A 309 -9.89 -5.18 11.02
CA LEU A 309 -10.29 -5.76 9.74
C LEU A 309 -9.29 -6.80 9.23
N VAL A 310 -8.00 -6.57 9.47
CA VAL A 310 -6.91 -7.43 8.96
C VAL A 310 -5.86 -7.68 10.04
#